data_a46e863b8d12789e8deb2794efd1c956
#
_entry.id   a46e863b8d12789e8deb2794efd1c956
#
_cell.length_a   1.000
_cell.length_b   1.000
_cell.length_c   1.000
_cell.angle_alpha   90.00
_cell.angle_beta   90.00
_cell.angle_gamma   90.00
#
_symmetry.space_group_name_H-M   'P 1'
#
loop_
_entity.id
_entity.type
_entity.pdbx_description
1 polymer ?
#
loop_
_entity_poly.entity_id
_entity_poly.type
_entity_poly.pdbx_seq_one_letter_code
_entity_poly.pdbx_strand_id
1 'polypeptide(L)'
;SKMYAGDFKRFQSYCQEKGLNVSFDSMKAYLLDTIQEGFKLSTFNRRAAGVKHFLINELGQSETDTQAKDIALLRQIYNDVEFAGQKLVKGQAAQPKEEVLHLIDKLDTRAKAIALFNLVTACRPSEMVLIKVDHIDLSSRSVNVFMQKQKEWHNKRLTLECVNALKAYFKQYGLKAGDYLVGKVDKYGHYSNAQISDTAYRKSIHNWLGFAPYTLRKTQVSAMHEAGADLATIAKQSCHKNLETINKHYLSVNDRTVDKFL
;
A
#
# COMPACT_ATOMS: atom_id res chain seq x y z
N SER A 1 8.39 -11.32 11.51
CA SER A 1 7.09 -10.98 10.92
C SER A 1 6.41 -12.23 10.37
N LYS A 2 5.06 -12.26 10.32
CA LYS A 2 4.30 -13.41 9.75
C LYS A 2 4.73 -13.77 8.33
N MET A 3 5.12 -12.77 7.52
CA MET A 3 5.59 -13.00 6.15
C MET A 3 6.93 -13.72 6.13
N TYR A 4 7.88 -13.31 6.95
CA TYR A 4 9.19 -13.97 7.06
C TYR A 4 9.07 -15.41 7.55
N ALA A 5 8.19 -15.66 8.53
CA ALA A 5 7.90 -17.03 8.99
C ALA A 5 7.33 -17.90 7.86
N GLY A 6 6.41 -17.35 7.05
CA GLY A 6 5.87 -18.03 5.88
C GLY A 6 6.93 -18.32 4.81
N ASP A 7 7.86 -17.38 4.57
CA ASP A 7 8.96 -17.57 3.62
C ASP A 7 9.95 -18.62 4.12
N PHE A 8 10.26 -18.62 5.41
CA PHE A 8 11.13 -19.62 6.01
C PHE A 8 10.50 -21.01 5.97
N LYS A 9 9.20 -21.13 6.27
CA LYS A 9 8.50 -22.43 6.18
C LYS A 9 8.54 -23.00 4.76
N ARG A 10 8.37 -22.17 3.72
CA ARG A 10 8.52 -22.60 2.32
C ARG A 10 9.94 -23.09 2.02
N PHE A 11 10.95 -22.40 2.54
CA PHE A 11 12.34 -22.82 2.41
C PHE A 11 12.59 -24.16 3.12
N GLN A 12 12.06 -24.37 4.32
CA GLN A 12 12.15 -25.67 5.00
C GLN A 12 11.50 -26.80 4.19
N SER A 13 10.29 -26.58 3.65
CA SER A 13 9.64 -27.55 2.78
C SER A 13 10.47 -27.86 1.54
N TYR A 14 11.04 -26.84 0.89
CA TYR A 14 11.96 -27.02 -0.22
C TYR A 14 13.19 -27.87 0.13
N CYS A 15 13.83 -27.58 1.25
CA CYS A 15 14.98 -28.38 1.72
C CYS A 15 14.57 -29.84 1.98
N GLN A 16 13.42 -30.07 2.59
CA GLN A 16 12.91 -31.42 2.85
C GLN A 16 12.63 -32.17 1.55
N GLU A 17 11.98 -31.54 0.56
CA GLU A 17 11.67 -32.15 -0.74
C GLU A 17 12.92 -32.49 -1.56
N LYS A 18 13.99 -31.71 -1.42
CA LYS A 18 15.25 -31.88 -2.14
C LYS A 18 16.29 -32.68 -1.34
N GLY A 19 15.99 -33.11 -0.12
CA GLY A 19 16.95 -33.82 0.75
C GLY A 19 18.13 -32.95 1.18
N LEU A 20 17.93 -31.62 1.32
CA LEU A 20 18.95 -30.66 1.67
C LEU A 20 18.87 -30.25 3.14
N ASN A 21 20.01 -29.88 3.71
CA ASN A 21 20.04 -29.27 5.04
C ASN A 21 19.50 -27.83 4.99
N VAL A 22 18.89 -27.38 6.08
CA VAL A 22 18.43 -25.98 6.23
C VAL A 22 19.65 -25.11 6.55
N SER A 23 20.26 -24.52 5.52
CA SER A 23 21.53 -23.78 5.60
C SER A 23 21.61 -22.66 4.58
N PHE A 24 22.62 -21.80 4.70
CA PHE A 24 22.91 -20.75 3.70
C PHE A 24 23.25 -21.33 2.31
N ASP A 25 23.90 -22.51 2.22
CA ASP A 25 24.20 -23.14 0.95
C ASP A 25 22.93 -23.57 0.21
N SER A 26 21.98 -24.16 0.93
CA SER A 26 20.68 -24.53 0.38
C SER A 26 19.82 -23.31 0.04
N MET A 27 20.02 -22.19 0.71
CA MET A 27 19.34 -20.92 0.42
C MET A 27 19.65 -20.41 -0.98
N LYS A 28 20.91 -20.58 -1.48
CA LYS A 28 21.28 -20.20 -2.85
C LYS A 28 20.47 -20.97 -3.89
N ALA A 29 20.37 -22.30 -3.73
CA ALA A 29 19.58 -23.14 -4.63
C ALA A 29 18.09 -22.77 -4.60
N TYR A 30 17.51 -22.57 -3.42
CA TYR A 30 16.13 -22.12 -3.25
C TYR A 30 15.85 -20.77 -3.91
N LEU A 31 16.77 -19.82 -3.81
CA LEU A 31 16.62 -18.52 -4.44
C LEU A 31 16.77 -18.59 -5.96
N LEU A 32 17.62 -19.48 -6.47
CA LEU A 32 17.73 -19.74 -7.91
C LEU A 32 16.41 -20.30 -8.46
N ASP A 33 15.82 -21.30 -7.79
CA ASP A 33 14.50 -21.83 -8.17
C ASP A 33 13.43 -20.73 -8.12
N THR A 34 13.48 -19.82 -7.13
CA THR A 34 12.59 -18.66 -7.06
C THR A 34 12.68 -17.76 -8.31
N ILE A 35 13.89 -17.63 -8.90
CA ILE A 35 14.07 -16.88 -10.14
C ILE A 35 13.49 -17.68 -11.31
N GLN A 36 13.80 -18.98 -11.41
CA GLN A 36 13.34 -19.86 -12.48
C GLN A 36 11.80 -20.00 -12.51
N GLU A 37 11.17 -20.04 -11.35
CA GLU A 37 9.69 -20.00 -11.21
C GLU A 37 9.08 -18.67 -11.67
N GLY A 38 9.91 -17.70 -12.00
CA GLY A 38 9.46 -16.45 -12.57
C GLY A 38 8.94 -15.43 -11.55
N PHE A 39 9.30 -15.54 -10.28
CA PHE A 39 8.95 -14.54 -9.29
C PHE A 39 9.69 -13.22 -9.50
N LYS A 40 9.05 -12.13 -9.06
CA LYS A 40 9.59 -10.76 -9.17
C LYS A 40 10.73 -10.53 -8.19
N LEU A 41 11.62 -9.58 -8.49
CA LEU A 41 12.72 -9.15 -7.60
C LEU A 41 12.24 -8.85 -6.17
N SER A 42 11.09 -8.22 -6.01
CA SER A 42 10.54 -7.93 -4.68
C SER A 42 10.22 -9.19 -3.88
N THR A 43 9.76 -10.26 -4.54
CA THR A 43 9.51 -11.58 -3.92
C THR A 43 10.82 -12.26 -3.58
N PHE A 44 11.80 -12.25 -4.49
CA PHE A 44 13.15 -12.74 -4.26
C PHE A 44 13.78 -12.07 -3.02
N ASN A 45 13.81 -10.73 -3.00
CA ASN A 45 14.39 -9.98 -1.88
C ASN A 45 13.69 -10.27 -0.54
N ARG A 46 12.36 -10.41 -0.54
CA ARG A 46 11.60 -10.75 0.66
C ARG A 46 11.90 -12.17 1.14
N ARG A 47 11.94 -13.17 0.23
CA ARG A 47 12.29 -14.55 0.54
C ARG A 47 13.73 -14.63 1.09
N ALA A 48 14.68 -13.97 0.42
CA ALA A 48 16.07 -13.90 0.88
C ALA A 48 16.19 -13.31 2.29
N ALA A 49 15.54 -12.18 2.55
CA ALA A 49 15.54 -11.54 3.87
C ALA A 49 14.84 -12.39 4.94
N GLY A 50 13.74 -13.05 4.60
CA GLY A 50 13.00 -13.92 5.52
C GLY A 50 13.82 -15.16 5.91
N VAL A 51 14.39 -15.87 4.94
CA VAL A 51 15.22 -17.04 5.18
C VAL A 51 16.47 -16.66 5.98
N LYS A 52 17.20 -15.63 5.55
CA LYS A 52 18.39 -15.12 6.26
C LYS A 52 18.09 -14.77 7.71
N HIS A 53 16.97 -14.09 7.98
CA HIS A 53 16.55 -13.73 9.33
C HIS A 53 16.44 -14.95 10.24
N PHE A 54 15.82 -16.04 9.78
CA PHE A 54 15.65 -17.24 10.58
C PHE A 54 16.93 -18.08 10.70
N LEU A 55 17.73 -18.18 9.64
CA LEU A 55 19.02 -18.86 9.70
C LEU A 55 19.94 -18.23 10.76
N ILE A 56 19.99 -16.90 10.81
CA ILE A 56 20.83 -16.19 11.78
C ILE A 56 20.23 -16.21 13.17
N ASN A 57 18.97 -15.76 13.35
CA ASN A 57 18.43 -15.46 14.67
C ASN A 57 17.80 -16.67 15.37
N GLU A 58 17.34 -17.66 14.62
CA GLU A 58 16.68 -18.84 15.21
C GLU A 58 17.60 -20.09 15.17
N LEU A 59 18.44 -20.22 14.13
CA LEU A 59 19.35 -21.35 13.99
C LEU A 59 20.82 -21.04 14.31
N GLY A 60 21.14 -19.78 14.65
CA GLY A 60 22.48 -19.37 15.06
C GLY A 60 23.55 -19.50 13.97
N GLN A 61 23.14 -19.60 12.68
CA GLN A 61 24.08 -19.73 11.58
C GLN A 61 24.67 -18.38 11.20
N SER A 62 25.90 -18.37 10.69
CA SER A 62 26.58 -17.19 10.17
C SER A 62 26.68 -17.28 8.66
N GLU A 63 26.41 -16.16 7.98
CA GLU A 63 26.61 -16.03 6.54
C GLU A 63 28.07 -15.72 6.24
N THR A 64 28.68 -16.44 5.32
CA THR A 64 30.03 -16.14 4.83
C THR A 64 30.00 -15.08 3.72
N ASP A 65 31.12 -14.41 3.50
CA ASP A 65 31.26 -13.41 2.41
C ASP A 65 30.96 -14.01 1.02
N THR A 66 31.33 -15.27 0.83
CA THR A 66 31.06 -15.99 -0.43
C THR A 66 29.58 -16.20 -0.62
N GLN A 67 28.85 -16.65 0.41
CA GLN A 67 27.40 -16.85 0.35
C GLN A 67 26.67 -15.52 0.11
N ALA A 68 27.10 -14.43 0.77
CA ALA A 68 26.55 -13.10 0.53
C ALA A 68 26.77 -12.62 -0.92
N LYS A 69 27.96 -12.84 -1.48
CA LYS A 69 28.29 -12.54 -2.89
C LYS A 69 27.44 -13.35 -3.86
N ASP A 70 27.24 -14.63 -3.59
CA ASP A 70 26.39 -15.50 -4.40
C ASP A 70 24.94 -14.98 -4.48
N ILE A 71 24.36 -14.58 -3.36
CA ILE A 71 23.01 -14.01 -3.33
C ILE A 71 22.97 -12.67 -4.07
N ALA A 72 24.03 -11.86 -3.97
CA ALA A 72 24.12 -10.60 -4.71
C ALA A 72 24.18 -10.85 -6.24
N LEU A 73 24.94 -11.85 -6.69
CA LEU A 73 24.98 -12.26 -8.10
C LEU A 73 23.61 -12.73 -8.60
N LEU A 74 22.89 -13.53 -7.83
CA LEU A 74 21.52 -13.94 -8.20
C LEU A 74 20.58 -12.72 -8.38
N ARG A 75 20.74 -11.67 -7.58
CA ARG A 75 19.97 -10.42 -7.76
C ARG A 75 20.29 -9.71 -9.07
N GLN A 76 21.52 -9.80 -9.57
CA GLN A 76 21.93 -9.15 -10.82
C GLN A 76 21.17 -9.69 -12.04
N ILE A 77 20.68 -10.93 -11.98
CA ILE A 77 19.85 -11.51 -13.05
C ILE A 77 18.61 -10.63 -13.34
N TYR A 78 18.07 -9.98 -12.34
CA TYR A 78 16.94 -9.06 -12.51
C TYR A 78 17.30 -7.73 -13.19
N ASN A 79 18.60 -7.43 -13.36
CA ASN A 79 19.09 -6.27 -14.12
C ASN A 79 19.26 -6.59 -15.61
N ASP A 80 19.19 -7.87 -16.00
CA ASP A 80 19.17 -8.27 -17.39
C ASP A 80 17.91 -7.72 -18.07
N VAL A 81 18.11 -7.03 -19.22
CA VAL A 81 17.04 -6.31 -19.91
C VAL A 81 15.97 -7.26 -20.41
N GLU A 82 16.36 -8.44 -20.92
CA GLU A 82 15.43 -9.45 -21.42
C GLU A 82 14.61 -10.05 -20.27
N PHE A 83 15.26 -10.38 -19.17
CA PHE A 83 14.59 -10.87 -17.97
C PHE A 83 13.71 -9.80 -17.34
N ALA A 84 14.18 -8.56 -17.20
CA ALA A 84 13.43 -7.43 -16.65
C ALA A 84 12.20 -7.11 -17.49
N GLY A 85 12.29 -7.16 -18.81
CA GLY A 85 11.16 -6.94 -19.73
C GLY A 85 10.00 -7.90 -19.48
N GLN A 86 10.29 -9.15 -19.14
CA GLN A 86 9.29 -10.17 -18.82
C GLN A 86 8.66 -10.01 -17.42
N LYS A 87 9.39 -9.39 -16.48
CA LYS A 87 9.06 -9.35 -15.05
C LYS A 87 8.68 -7.96 -14.54
N LEU A 88 8.56 -6.98 -15.43
CA LEU A 88 8.15 -5.62 -15.05
C LEU A 88 6.83 -5.65 -14.30
N VAL A 89 6.88 -5.22 -13.03
CA VAL A 89 5.69 -5.00 -12.21
C VAL A 89 5.04 -3.71 -12.71
N LYS A 90 4.01 -3.83 -13.52
CA LYS A 90 3.08 -2.70 -13.66
C LYS A 90 2.42 -2.50 -12.29
N GLY A 91 2.85 -1.50 -11.54
CA GLY A 91 2.13 -1.05 -10.36
C GLY A 91 0.70 -0.66 -10.76
N GLN A 92 -0.19 -0.50 -9.79
CA GLN A 92 -1.52 0.02 -10.08
C GLN A 92 -1.36 1.41 -10.72
N ALA A 93 -1.95 1.62 -11.89
CA ALA A 93 -1.93 2.92 -12.55
C ALA A 93 -2.77 3.93 -11.76
N ALA A 94 -2.40 5.22 -11.81
CA ALA A 94 -3.32 6.28 -11.48
C ALA A 94 -4.45 6.30 -12.51
N GLN A 95 -5.64 6.69 -12.08
CA GLN A 95 -6.77 6.96 -12.98
C GLN A 95 -6.97 8.47 -13.07
N PRO A 96 -7.54 9.02 -14.15
CA PRO A 96 -7.95 10.42 -14.20
C PRO A 96 -8.85 10.73 -12.99
N LYS A 97 -8.54 11.82 -12.28
CA LYS A 97 -9.25 12.14 -11.02
C LYS A 97 -10.73 12.38 -11.23
N GLU A 98 -11.09 13.00 -12.33
CA GLU A 98 -12.47 13.29 -12.72
C GLU A 98 -13.27 12.03 -12.93
N GLU A 99 -12.69 11.00 -13.55
CA GLU A 99 -13.33 9.69 -13.73
C GLU A 99 -13.55 8.99 -12.38
N VAL A 100 -12.55 9.04 -11.49
CA VAL A 100 -12.68 8.48 -10.14
C VAL A 100 -13.76 9.19 -9.35
N LEU A 101 -13.83 10.52 -9.41
CA LEU A 101 -14.89 11.30 -8.76
C LEU A 101 -16.27 10.94 -9.33
N HIS A 102 -16.40 10.78 -10.65
CA HIS A 102 -17.65 10.35 -11.27
C HIS A 102 -18.10 8.96 -10.82
N LEU A 103 -17.16 8.03 -10.62
CA LEU A 103 -17.47 6.71 -10.04
C LEU A 103 -17.91 6.82 -8.58
N ILE A 104 -17.22 7.64 -7.78
CA ILE A 104 -17.56 7.89 -6.37
C ILE A 104 -18.94 8.51 -6.23
N ASP A 105 -19.33 9.41 -7.13
CA ASP A 105 -20.62 10.09 -7.08
C ASP A 105 -21.83 9.16 -7.26
N LYS A 106 -21.64 8.02 -7.90
CA LYS A 106 -22.66 7.00 -8.12
C LYS A 106 -22.85 6.06 -6.92
N LEU A 107 -21.99 6.15 -5.91
CA LEU A 107 -22.01 5.27 -4.75
C LEU A 107 -23.08 5.73 -3.73
N ASP A 108 -23.50 4.79 -2.88
CA ASP A 108 -24.31 5.11 -1.71
C ASP A 108 -23.58 6.06 -0.74
N THR A 109 -24.33 6.67 0.17
CA THR A 109 -23.81 7.68 1.10
C THR A 109 -22.56 7.23 1.85
N ARG A 110 -22.52 5.98 2.32
CA ARG A 110 -21.39 5.43 3.07
C ARG A 110 -20.19 5.20 2.18
N ALA A 111 -20.40 4.49 1.09
CA ALA A 111 -19.31 4.16 0.15
C ALA A 111 -18.72 5.44 -0.46
N LYS A 112 -19.57 6.41 -0.85
CA LYS A 112 -19.17 7.73 -1.32
C LYS A 112 -18.28 8.46 -0.31
N ALA A 113 -18.74 8.58 0.93
CA ALA A 113 -17.98 9.28 1.98
C ALA A 113 -16.62 8.64 2.23
N ILE A 114 -16.56 7.30 2.34
CA ILE A 114 -15.32 6.56 2.61
C ILE A 114 -14.37 6.62 1.41
N ALA A 115 -14.85 6.43 0.19
CA ALA A 115 -14.02 6.46 -1.01
C ALA A 115 -13.46 7.86 -1.27
N LEU A 116 -14.28 8.91 -1.14
CA LEU A 116 -13.86 10.30 -1.29
C LEU A 116 -12.85 10.69 -0.20
N PHE A 117 -13.09 10.29 1.04
CA PHE A 117 -12.13 10.49 2.13
C PHE A 117 -10.78 9.82 1.83
N ASN A 118 -10.79 8.57 1.35
CA ASN A 118 -9.54 7.87 1.00
C ASN A 118 -8.83 8.53 -0.19
N LEU A 119 -9.57 8.96 -1.21
CA LEU A 119 -9.01 9.72 -2.34
C LEU A 119 -8.31 10.97 -1.83
N VAL A 120 -9.01 11.85 -1.12
CA VAL A 120 -8.51 13.16 -0.68
C VAL A 120 -7.33 13.03 0.29
N THR A 121 -7.40 12.10 1.24
CA THR A 121 -6.34 11.89 2.25
C THR A 121 -5.19 11.04 1.77
N ALA A 122 -5.35 10.34 0.66
CA ALA A 122 -4.38 9.38 0.14
C ALA A 122 -3.88 8.37 1.20
N CYS A 123 -4.74 7.97 2.15
CA CYS A 123 -4.39 7.03 3.21
C CYS A 123 -4.15 5.61 2.68
N ARG A 124 -3.27 4.86 3.36
CA ARG A 124 -3.13 3.42 3.11
C ARG A 124 -4.29 2.65 3.74
N PRO A 125 -4.64 1.45 3.23
CA PRO A 125 -5.70 0.62 3.81
C PRO A 125 -5.56 0.39 5.31
N SER A 126 -4.34 0.10 5.77
CA SER A 126 -4.05 -0.10 7.19
C SER A 126 -4.23 1.15 8.06
N GLU A 127 -4.16 2.34 7.45
CA GLU A 127 -4.43 3.62 8.12
C GLU A 127 -5.94 3.88 8.14
N MET A 128 -6.64 3.65 7.02
CA MET A 128 -8.09 3.86 6.90
C MET A 128 -8.90 3.12 7.96
N VAL A 129 -8.55 1.88 8.26
CA VAL A 129 -9.29 1.04 9.22
C VAL A 129 -9.07 1.44 10.69
N LEU A 130 -8.16 2.36 10.96
CA LEU A 130 -7.89 2.90 12.30
C LEU A 130 -8.52 4.28 12.56
N ILE A 131 -9.00 4.92 11.49
CA ILE A 131 -9.57 6.26 11.63
C ILE A 131 -10.90 6.18 12.38
N LYS A 132 -11.03 7.03 13.41
CA LYS A 132 -12.25 7.25 14.16
C LYS A 132 -12.85 8.61 13.87
N VAL A 133 -14.13 8.77 14.19
CA VAL A 133 -14.87 10.02 13.97
C VAL A 133 -14.23 11.19 14.72
N ASP A 134 -13.76 10.98 15.94
CA ASP A 134 -13.07 11.99 16.75
C ASP A 134 -11.67 12.39 16.26
N HIS A 135 -11.10 11.64 15.32
CA HIS A 135 -9.89 12.07 14.63
C HIS A 135 -10.16 13.13 13.54
N ILE A 136 -11.44 13.36 13.18
CA ILE A 136 -11.85 14.21 12.07
C ILE A 136 -12.45 15.50 12.61
N ASP A 137 -11.84 16.62 12.27
CA ASP A 137 -12.40 17.95 12.53
C ASP A 137 -13.05 18.48 11.23
N LEU A 138 -14.37 18.42 11.21
CA LEU A 138 -15.16 18.88 10.07
C LEU A 138 -15.16 20.41 9.93
N SER A 139 -14.93 21.15 11.02
CA SER A 139 -14.89 22.62 11.01
C SER A 139 -13.61 23.16 10.42
N SER A 140 -12.47 22.62 10.83
CA SER A 140 -11.16 22.96 10.27
C SER A 140 -10.83 22.20 8.97
N ARG A 141 -11.70 21.30 8.54
CA ARG A 141 -11.52 20.42 7.38
C ARG A 141 -10.20 19.67 7.44
N SER A 142 -9.98 18.96 8.54
CA SER A 142 -8.76 18.21 8.76
C SER A 142 -9.01 16.86 9.42
N VAL A 143 -8.03 15.98 9.34
CA VAL A 143 -8.04 14.70 10.05
C VAL A 143 -6.64 14.37 10.56
N ASN A 144 -6.57 13.88 11.79
CA ASN A 144 -5.36 13.31 12.35
C ASN A 144 -5.31 11.81 12.06
N VAL A 145 -4.28 11.36 11.34
CA VAL A 145 -4.09 9.98 10.93
C VAL A 145 -2.85 9.42 11.59
N PHE A 146 -3.01 8.29 12.28
CA PHE A 146 -1.87 7.57 12.84
C PHE A 146 -1.16 6.74 11.76
N MET A 147 0.07 7.09 11.46
CA MET A 147 0.90 6.44 10.46
C MET A 147 1.59 5.23 11.06
N GLN A 148 1.03 4.03 10.91
CA GLN A 148 1.53 2.80 11.54
C GLN A 148 3.01 2.50 11.25
N LYS A 149 3.47 2.77 10.02
CA LYS A 149 4.88 2.54 9.64
C LYS A 149 5.85 3.51 10.30
N GLN A 150 5.40 4.73 10.57
CA GLN A 150 6.21 5.81 11.13
C GLN A 150 6.05 5.96 12.65
N LYS A 151 4.95 5.40 13.20
CA LYS A 151 4.56 5.53 14.61
C LYS A 151 4.29 6.98 15.04
N GLU A 152 3.74 7.79 14.14
CA GLU A 152 3.51 9.22 14.32
C GLU A 152 2.09 9.61 13.87
N TRP A 153 1.55 10.67 14.45
CA TRP A 153 0.32 11.30 14.01
C TRP A 153 0.61 12.37 12.97
N HIS A 154 -0.17 12.38 11.89
CA HIS A 154 -0.08 13.38 10.83
C HIS A 154 -1.44 14.01 10.58
N ASN A 155 -1.45 15.35 10.48
CA ASN A 155 -2.63 16.10 10.09
C ASN A 155 -2.72 16.17 8.55
N LYS A 156 -3.91 15.84 8.03
CA LYS A 156 -4.22 15.92 6.59
C LYS A 156 -5.41 16.81 6.36
N ARG A 157 -5.48 17.41 5.19
CA ARG A 157 -6.57 18.32 4.80
C ARG A 157 -7.69 17.57 4.09
N LEU A 158 -8.92 18.08 4.26
CA LEU A 158 -10.12 17.59 3.61
C LEU A 158 -10.69 18.68 2.69
N THR A 159 -11.29 18.26 1.57
CA THR A 159 -12.08 19.17 0.72
C THR A 159 -13.46 19.42 1.33
N LEU A 160 -14.10 20.52 0.93
CA LEU A 160 -15.46 20.83 1.38
C LEU A 160 -16.44 19.72 0.98
N GLU A 161 -16.29 19.19 -0.21
CA GLU A 161 -17.09 18.08 -0.73
C GLU A 161 -16.94 16.81 0.16
N CYS A 162 -15.70 16.47 0.54
CA CYS A 162 -15.45 15.35 1.46
C CYS A 162 -16.14 15.58 2.82
N VAL A 163 -16.06 16.80 3.37
CA VAL A 163 -16.72 17.16 4.63
C VAL A 163 -18.23 17.01 4.51
N ASN A 164 -18.83 17.43 3.42
CA ASN A 164 -20.29 17.31 3.21
C ASN A 164 -20.70 15.83 3.09
N ALA A 165 -19.92 15.00 2.37
CA ALA A 165 -20.17 13.57 2.29
C ALA A 165 -20.04 12.89 3.67
N LEU A 166 -19.05 13.27 4.47
CA LEU A 166 -18.89 12.76 5.84
C LEU A 166 -20.04 13.15 6.74
N LYS A 167 -20.50 14.40 6.68
CA LYS A 167 -21.69 14.87 7.46
C LYS A 167 -22.93 14.04 7.12
N ALA A 168 -23.20 13.81 5.84
CA ALA A 168 -24.32 12.98 5.39
C ALA A 168 -24.21 11.54 5.92
N TYR A 169 -23.01 10.95 5.80
CA TYR A 169 -22.74 9.61 6.30
C TYR A 169 -22.91 9.50 7.82
N PHE A 170 -22.33 10.43 8.60
CA PHE A 170 -22.43 10.43 10.05
C PHE A 170 -23.89 10.57 10.52
N LYS A 171 -24.65 11.45 9.85
CA LYS A 171 -26.07 11.63 10.12
C LYS A 171 -26.88 10.36 9.83
N GLN A 172 -26.65 9.73 8.67
CA GLN A 172 -27.42 8.56 8.23
C GLN A 172 -27.23 7.35 9.15
N TYR A 173 -26.00 7.14 9.64
CA TYR A 173 -25.67 5.96 10.45
C TYR A 173 -25.55 6.28 11.96
N GLY A 174 -25.79 7.53 12.36
CA GLY A 174 -25.71 7.95 13.77
C GLY A 174 -24.30 7.85 14.36
N LEU A 175 -23.24 8.04 13.54
CA LEU A 175 -21.88 7.91 14.00
C LEU A 175 -21.51 9.04 14.96
N LYS A 176 -20.81 8.69 16.03
CA LYS A 176 -20.36 9.58 17.10
C LYS A 176 -18.87 9.41 17.41
N ALA A 177 -18.33 10.28 18.25
CA ALA A 177 -16.95 10.18 18.72
C ALA A 177 -16.64 8.79 19.26
N GLY A 178 -15.46 8.26 18.91
CA GLY A 178 -15.02 6.91 19.23
C GLY A 178 -15.42 5.84 18.22
N ASP A 179 -16.38 6.10 17.33
CA ASP A 179 -16.76 5.16 16.27
C ASP A 179 -15.70 5.13 15.16
N TYR A 180 -15.48 3.94 14.59
CA TYR A 180 -14.60 3.80 13.42
C TYR A 180 -15.23 4.42 12.18
N LEU A 181 -14.49 5.21 11.41
CA LEU A 181 -14.96 5.74 10.14
C LEU A 181 -15.37 4.59 9.18
N VAL A 182 -14.60 3.50 9.18
CA VAL A 182 -14.85 2.32 8.36
C VAL A 182 -15.28 1.16 9.27
N GLY A 183 -16.37 1.35 10.01
CA GLY A 183 -16.95 0.32 10.85
C GLY A 183 -17.63 -0.78 10.03
N LYS A 184 -18.00 -1.86 10.70
CA LYS A 184 -18.72 -2.97 10.08
C LYS A 184 -20.18 -2.59 9.83
N VAL A 185 -20.67 -2.90 8.63
CA VAL A 185 -22.09 -2.78 8.29
C VAL A 185 -22.60 -4.16 7.88
N ASP A 186 -23.73 -4.58 8.43
CA ASP A 186 -24.36 -5.85 8.11
C ASP A 186 -25.14 -5.79 6.78
N LYS A 187 -25.72 -6.93 6.37
CA LYS A 187 -26.51 -7.03 5.14
C LYS A 187 -27.82 -6.24 5.18
N TYR A 188 -28.25 -5.80 6.34
CA TYR A 188 -29.45 -4.99 6.54
C TYR A 188 -29.14 -3.48 6.65
N GLY A 189 -27.88 -3.10 6.54
CA GLY A 189 -27.44 -1.70 6.62
C GLY A 189 -27.19 -1.21 8.04
N HIS A 190 -27.21 -2.07 9.07
CA HIS A 190 -26.93 -1.63 10.42
C HIS A 190 -25.42 -1.49 10.64
N TYR A 191 -25.04 -0.31 11.10
CA TYR A 191 -23.67 -0.01 11.50
C TYR A 191 -23.36 -0.61 12.88
N SER A 192 -22.18 -1.18 13.02
CA SER A 192 -21.59 -1.57 14.31
C SER A 192 -20.19 -1.01 14.45
N ASN A 193 -19.86 -0.48 15.62
CA ASN A 193 -18.54 0.07 15.94
C ASN A 193 -17.51 -1.04 16.13
N ALA A 194 -17.22 -1.78 15.06
CA ALA A 194 -16.23 -2.84 15.02
C ALA A 194 -15.20 -2.54 13.94
N GLN A 195 -13.92 -2.54 14.33
CA GLN A 195 -12.82 -2.38 13.39
C GLN A 195 -12.83 -3.51 12.37
N ILE A 196 -12.76 -3.18 11.09
CA ILE A 196 -12.57 -4.16 10.03
C ILE A 196 -11.08 -4.35 9.72
N SER A 197 -10.72 -5.48 9.11
CA SER A 197 -9.36 -5.71 8.64
C SER A 197 -9.06 -4.87 7.38
N ASP A 198 -7.76 -4.63 7.12
CA ASP A 198 -7.35 -3.95 5.87
C ASP A 198 -7.71 -4.76 4.63
N THR A 199 -7.75 -6.08 4.74
CA THR A 199 -8.22 -6.98 3.66
C THR A 199 -9.70 -6.78 3.37
N ALA A 200 -10.55 -6.67 4.39
CA ALA A 200 -11.96 -6.39 4.23
C ALA A 200 -12.18 -5.01 3.60
N TYR A 201 -11.43 -4.01 4.06
CA TYR A 201 -11.46 -2.67 3.47
C TYR A 201 -11.06 -2.67 1.97
N ARG A 202 -9.98 -3.36 1.60
CA ARG A 202 -9.55 -3.51 0.20
C ARG A 202 -10.64 -4.13 -0.67
N LYS A 203 -11.30 -5.16 -0.14
CA LYS A 203 -12.42 -5.83 -0.84
C LYS A 203 -13.60 -4.87 -1.02
N SER A 204 -13.93 -4.06 -0.01
CA SER A 204 -15.00 -3.07 -0.12
C SER A 204 -14.71 -2.04 -1.22
N ILE A 205 -13.53 -1.43 -1.24
CA ILE A 205 -13.15 -0.46 -2.28
C ILE A 205 -13.17 -1.11 -3.67
N HIS A 206 -12.64 -2.33 -3.79
CA HIS A 206 -12.66 -3.04 -5.07
C HIS A 206 -14.10 -3.33 -5.56
N ASN A 207 -14.99 -3.72 -4.65
CA ASN A 207 -16.39 -3.95 -4.99
C ASN A 207 -17.12 -2.65 -5.40
N TRP A 208 -16.78 -1.51 -4.79
CA TRP A 208 -17.40 -0.22 -5.09
C TRP A 208 -16.89 0.43 -6.38
N LEU A 209 -15.58 0.33 -6.64
CA LEU A 209 -14.90 1.11 -7.68
C LEU A 209 -14.24 0.27 -8.78
N GLY A 210 -14.19 -1.07 -8.65
CA GLY A 210 -13.55 -1.95 -9.61
C GLY A 210 -12.02 -2.01 -9.53
N PHE A 211 -11.40 -1.24 -8.63
CA PHE A 211 -9.94 -1.21 -8.46
C PHE A 211 -9.52 -1.18 -6.99
N ALA A 212 -8.23 -1.37 -6.72
CA ALA A 212 -7.73 -1.43 -5.36
C ALA A 212 -7.51 -0.03 -4.75
N PRO A 213 -7.55 0.14 -3.40
CA PRO A 213 -7.42 1.44 -2.72
C PRO A 213 -6.13 2.22 -3.04
N TYR A 214 -5.06 1.53 -3.40
CA TYR A 214 -3.82 2.20 -3.81
C TYR A 214 -3.97 3.04 -5.10
N THR A 215 -4.94 2.71 -5.96
CA THR A 215 -5.29 3.54 -7.12
C THR A 215 -5.78 4.91 -6.67
N LEU A 216 -6.65 4.98 -5.63
CA LEU A 216 -7.11 6.27 -5.07
C LEU A 216 -5.94 7.13 -4.61
N ARG A 217 -5.00 6.52 -3.85
CA ARG A 217 -3.80 7.23 -3.39
C ARG A 217 -2.94 7.71 -4.54
N LYS A 218 -2.74 6.86 -5.56
CA LYS A 218 -1.94 7.20 -6.74
C LYS A 218 -2.57 8.32 -7.54
N THR A 219 -3.87 8.23 -7.77
CA THR A 219 -4.67 9.27 -8.44
C THR A 219 -4.55 10.62 -7.73
N GLN A 220 -4.71 10.67 -6.41
CA GLN A 220 -4.60 11.93 -5.66
C GLN A 220 -3.20 12.53 -5.74
N VAL A 221 -2.16 11.73 -5.58
CA VAL A 221 -0.77 12.19 -5.66
C VAL A 221 -0.45 12.72 -7.06
N SER A 222 -0.84 12.01 -8.12
CA SER A 222 -0.67 12.44 -9.50
C SER A 222 -1.44 13.73 -9.80
N ALA A 223 -2.70 13.81 -9.37
CA ALA A 223 -3.53 15.00 -9.57
C ALA A 223 -2.99 16.25 -8.84
N MET A 224 -2.41 16.09 -7.64
CA MET A 224 -1.74 17.19 -6.96
C MET A 224 -0.51 17.68 -7.74
N HIS A 225 0.28 16.76 -8.28
CA HIS A 225 1.43 17.11 -9.11
C HIS A 225 1.02 17.80 -10.41
N GLU A 226 0.02 17.28 -11.11
CA GLU A 226 -0.54 17.87 -12.33
C GLU A 226 -1.11 19.29 -12.10
N ALA A 227 -1.62 19.53 -10.88
CA ALA A 227 -2.06 20.86 -10.44
C ALA A 227 -0.91 21.80 -10.05
N GLY A 228 0.35 21.36 -10.12
CA GLY A 228 1.53 22.18 -9.84
C GLY A 228 2.01 22.15 -8.38
N ALA A 229 1.50 21.22 -7.54
CA ALA A 229 1.98 21.09 -6.17
C ALA A 229 3.42 20.54 -6.16
N ASP A 230 4.28 21.15 -5.34
CA ASP A 230 5.64 20.66 -5.11
C ASP A 230 5.66 19.33 -4.33
N LEU A 231 6.80 18.64 -4.37
CA LEU A 231 6.96 17.33 -3.72
C LEU A 231 6.77 17.39 -2.19
N ALA A 232 7.11 18.49 -1.54
CA ALA A 232 6.94 18.66 -0.10
C ALA A 232 5.47 18.79 0.27
N THR A 233 4.70 19.55 -0.50
CA THR A 233 3.24 19.68 -0.35
C THR A 233 2.54 18.33 -0.56
N ILE A 234 2.93 17.59 -1.60
CA ILE A 234 2.42 16.25 -1.88
C ILE A 234 2.78 15.29 -0.73
N ALA A 235 4.04 15.34 -0.26
CA ALA A 235 4.51 14.50 0.84
C ALA A 235 3.74 14.79 2.13
N LYS A 236 3.43 16.06 2.43
CA LYS A 236 2.63 16.47 3.59
C LYS A 236 1.25 15.82 3.57
N GLN A 237 0.52 15.87 2.45
CA GLN A 237 -0.81 15.29 2.32
C GLN A 237 -0.78 13.76 2.30
N SER A 238 0.19 13.17 1.60
CA SER A 238 0.29 11.72 1.41
C SER A 238 1.11 11.01 2.49
N CYS A 239 1.86 11.75 3.33
CA CYS A 239 2.75 11.24 4.37
C CYS A 239 3.84 10.30 3.82
N HIS A 240 4.53 10.71 2.75
CA HIS A 240 5.74 10.06 2.30
C HIS A 240 6.97 10.65 3.00
N LYS A 241 7.77 9.82 3.67
CA LYS A 241 9.04 10.26 4.27
C LYS A 241 10.12 10.54 3.23
N ASN A 242 10.13 9.77 2.14
CA ASN A 242 11.13 9.89 1.09
C ASN A 242 10.46 10.44 -0.18
N LEU A 243 10.89 11.63 -0.59
CA LEU A 243 10.41 12.32 -1.80
C LEU A 243 10.77 11.55 -3.08
N GLU A 244 11.90 10.84 -3.09
CA GLU A 244 12.30 9.96 -4.19
C GLU A 244 11.26 8.86 -4.45
N THR A 245 10.61 8.35 -3.39
CA THR A 245 9.51 7.39 -3.53
C THR A 245 8.33 7.98 -4.28
N ILE A 246 8.01 9.27 -4.04
CA ILE A 246 6.96 9.96 -4.79
C ILE A 246 7.36 10.04 -6.25
N ASN A 247 8.55 10.55 -6.52
CA ASN A 247 9.07 10.71 -7.87
C ASN A 247 9.05 9.39 -8.65
N LYS A 248 9.62 8.32 -8.08
CA LYS A 248 9.79 7.03 -8.75
C LYS A 248 8.49 6.25 -8.98
N HIS A 249 7.52 6.35 -8.06
CA HIS A 249 6.37 5.44 -8.05
C HIS A 249 5.02 6.12 -8.32
N TYR A 250 4.93 7.42 -8.20
CA TYR A 250 3.66 8.14 -8.27
C TYR A 250 3.63 9.20 -9.38
N LEU A 251 4.77 9.74 -9.79
CA LEU A 251 4.80 10.75 -10.82
C LEU A 251 5.11 10.11 -12.17
N SER A 252 4.25 10.34 -13.11
CA SER A 252 4.53 10.23 -14.53
C SER A 252 4.45 11.65 -15.10
N VAL A 253 5.59 12.23 -15.43
CA VAL A 253 5.60 13.49 -16.19
C VAL A 253 5.10 13.13 -17.59
N ASN A 254 3.99 13.73 -18.00
CA ASN A 254 3.48 13.62 -19.36
C ASN A 254 3.78 14.92 -20.13
N ASP A 255 3.70 14.86 -21.45
CA ASP A 255 4.01 16.01 -22.32
C ASP A 255 3.14 17.23 -21.97
N ARG A 256 1.85 17.03 -21.62
CA ARG A 256 0.97 18.12 -21.18
C ARG A 256 1.49 18.86 -19.95
N THR A 257 2.21 18.16 -19.06
CA THR A 257 2.82 18.80 -17.88
C THR A 257 4.02 19.64 -18.33
N VAL A 258 4.80 19.15 -19.27
CA VAL A 258 5.93 19.90 -19.86
C VAL A 258 5.42 21.14 -20.60
N ASP A 259 4.40 20.99 -21.44
CA ASP A 259 3.81 22.06 -22.24
C ASP A 259 3.28 23.24 -21.40
N LYS A 260 2.94 23.03 -20.12
CA LYS A 260 2.52 24.10 -19.22
C LYS A 260 3.65 25.06 -18.81
N PHE A 261 4.89 24.64 -18.99
CA PHE A 261 6.09 25.41 -18.58
C PHE A 261 6.96 25.85 -19.74
N LEU A 262 6.58 25.52 -20.99
CA LEU A 262 7.17 26.02 -22.24
C LEU A 262 6.37 27.16 -22.83
#